data_4a82d0b0750255216c60d580c2bf851b
#
_entry.id   4a82d0b0750255216c60d580c2bf851b
#
_cell.length_a   1.000
_cell.length_b   1.000
_cell.length_c   1.000
_cell.angle_alpha   90.00
_cell.angle_beta   90.00
_cell.angle_gamma   90.00
#
_symmetry.space_group_name_H-M   'P 1'
#
loop_
_entity.id
_entity.type
_entity.pdbx_description
1 polymer ?
#
loop_
_entity_poly.entity_id
_entity_poly.type
_entity_poly.pdbx_seq_one_letter_code
_entity_poly.pdbx_strand_id
1 'polypeptide(L)'
;MAKQTSYTMRDVARLAGVSISTVSAVVNNKGIVGPELTAVVQKAIAAMNFSPHAGARGLRTGRTHMLGLIVQDITNPFFVEALRGVEDQALEHGYEVLVCNSNDRPDLELRHLDALHTKRVDGILLAPTDSYAVRETLTRDRAPVIFIDCIPMRAKVNCVVTDNFDACYNGVRYLIELGHHRIAVICGRLTHSTSIDRVEGCRKAMQEANLPIREEHLRQGDSHIESGYRIGHSLLQSSDPPTAIFTLNNRMALGILRALTELKIPCPSRVSVMSFDDADWAEVVNPSLTTIAQPSYEMGMAAVDLLLRSIVPAAEQSELKPQQILLKSSLRVRGSTGPVPKA
;
A
#
# COMPACT_ATOMS: atom_id res chain seq x y z
N MET A 1 35.63 -22.47 9.08
CA MET A 1 34.91 -21.17 9.03
C MET A 1 35.68 -20.18 9.88
N ALA A 2 36.32 -19.18 9.27
CA ALA A 2 37.09 -18.16 10.01
C ALA A 2 36.11 -17.27 10.80
N LYS A 3 36.33 -17.10 12.09
CA LYS A 3 35.63 -16.12 12.92
C LYS A 3 35.85 -14.75 12.32
N GLN A 4 34.79 -14.15 11.75
CA GLN A 4 34.78 -12.77 11.30
C GLN A 4 34.99 -11.88 12.55
N THR A 5 36.19 -11.32 12.71
CA THR A 5 36.54 -10.46 13.84
C THR A 5 35.75 -9.16 13.67
N SER A 6 34.69 -8.95 14.45
CA SER A 6 33.92 -7.71 14.47
C SER A 6 34.75 -6.64 15.21
N TYR A 7 35.27 -5.68 14.47
CA TYR A 7 35.98 -4.53 15.05
C TYR A 7 35.01 -3.55 15.71
N THR A 8 35.47 -2.88 16.76
CA THR A 8 34.69 -1.90 17.52
C THR A 8 35.20 -0.48 17.28
N MET A 9 34.42 0.55 17.62
CA MET A 9 34.93 1.95 17.62
C MET A 9 36.21 2.13 18.46
N ARG A 10 36.41 1.30 19.50
CA ARG A 10 37.62 1.31 20.33
C ARG A 10 38.82 0.82 19.53
N ASP A 11 38.64 -0.16 18.67
CA ASP A 11 39.72 -0.70 17.84
C ASP A 11 40.12 0.31 16.76
N VAL A 12 39.16 0.98 16.14
CA VAL A 12 39.40 2.09 15.19
C VAL A 12 40.16 3.25 15.89
N ALA A 13 39.71 3.62 17.09
CA ALA A 13 40.37 4.67 17.87
C ALA A 13 41.82 4.34 18.18
N ARG A 14 42.11 3.07 18.53
CA ARG A 14 43.48 2.58 18.77
C ARG A 14 44.34 2.64 17.52
N LEU A 15 43.78 2.20 16.36
CA LEU A 15 44.54 2.23 15.09
C LEU A 15 44.79 3.67 14.61
N ALA A 16 43.81 4.55 14.77
CA ALA A 16 43.91 5.95 14.37
C ALA A 16 44.69 6.84 15.35
N GLY A 17 45.03 6.33 16.53
CA GLY A 17 45.73 7.11 17.57
C GLY A 17 44.90 8.25 18.16
N VAL A 18 43.55 8.13 18.17
CA VAL A 18 42.64 9.18 18.64
C VAL A 18 41.70 8.66 19.73
N SER A 19 40.94 9.56 20.34
CA SER A 19 39.91 9.17 21.31
C SER A 19 38.70 8.51 20.65
N ILE A 20 37.95 7.67 21.39
CA ILE A 20 36.71 7.08 20.92
C ILE A 20 35.67 8.17 20.56
N SER A 21 35.67 9.29 21.28
CA SER A 21 34.83 10.45 21.00
C SER A 21 35.15 11.09 19.66
N THR A 22 36.45 11.17 19.28
CA THR A 22 36.89 11.65 17.96
C THR A 22 36.41 10.72 16.85
N VAL A 23 36.57 9.40 16.99
CA VAL A 23 36.05 8.42 16.05
C VAL A 23 34.51 8.55 15.91
N SER A 24 33.82 8.65 17.06
CA SER A 24 32.37 8.85 17.08
C SER A 24 31.93 10.15 16.39
N ALA A 25 32.71 11.24 16.53
CA ALA A 25 32.40 12.51 15.87
C ALA A 25 32.57 12.42 14.34
N VAL A 26 33.64 11.74 13.87
CA VAL A 26 33.87 11.51 12.43
C VAL A 26 32.82 10.60 11.83
N VAL A 27 32.55 9.45 12.47
CA VAL A 27 31.54 8.47 12.02
C VAL A 27 30.12 9.08 11.92
N ASN A 28 29.81 10.04 12.81
CA ASN A 28 28.48 10.70 12.83
C ASN A 28 28.50 12.08 12.12
N ASN A 29 29.57 12.40 11.39
CA ASN A 29 29.69 13.64 10.60
C ASN A 29 29.34 14.92 11.39
N LYS A 30 29.78 15.03 12.64
CA LYS A 30 29.40 16.14 13.53
C LYS A 30 30.09 17.48 13.22
N GLY A 31 30.98 17.55 12.23
CA GLY A 31 31.67 18.78 11.82
C GLY A 31 32.66 19.39 12.84
N ILE A 32 32.88 18.71 13.98
CA ILE A 32 33.69 19.23 15.10
C ILE A 32 35.16 18.78 15.01
N VAL A 33 35.48 17.88 14.07
CA VAL A 33 36.83 17.30 13.91
C VAL A 33 37.48 17.90 12.68
N GLY A 34 38.70 18.38 12.85
CA GLY A 34 39.47 18.97 11.75
C GLY A 34 39.73 17.98 10.61
N PRO A 35 39.98 18.49 9.38
CA PRO A 35 40.08 17.65 8.18
C PRO A 35 41.21 16.60 8.26
N GLU A 36 42.33 16.92 8.87
CA GLU A 36 43.47 15.99 9.04
C GLU A 36 43.13 14.79 9.90
N LEU A 37 42.53 15.03 11.08
CA LEU A 37 42.07 13.96 11.97
C LEU A 37 40.90 13.14 11.36
N THR A 38 40.02 13.79 10.59
CA THR A 38 38.97 13.10 9.86
C THR A 38 39.55 12.12 8.86
N ALA A 39 40.57 12.52 8.08
CA ALA A 39 41.24 11.66 7.12
C ALA A 39 41.92 10.46 7.78
N VAL A 40 42.61 10.67 8.93
CA VAL A 40 43.25 9.59 9.70
C VAL A 40 42.20 8.56 10.17
N VAL A 41 41.11 9.02 10.73
CA VAL A 41 40.01 8.13 11.19
C VAL A 41 39.36 7.38 10.03
N GLN A 42 39.07 8.04 8.90
CA GLN A 42 38.50 7.39 7.71
C GLN A 42 39.45 6.32 7.16
N LYS A 43 40.76 6.57 7.14
CA LYS A 43 41.75 5.57 6.72
C LYS A 43 41.77 4.35 7.65
N ALA A 44 41.65 4.55 8.96
CA ALA A 44 41.58 3.46 9.93
C ALA A 44 40.26 2.65 9.78
N ILE A 45 39.13 3.32 9.54
CA ILE A 45 37.83 2.66 9.26
C ILE A 45 37.95 1.77 8.02
N ALA A 46 38.52 2.29 6.93
CA ALA A 46 38.68 1.55 5.67
C ALA A 46 39.65 0.36 5.86
N ALA A 47 40.79 0.54 6.56
CA ALA A 47 41.77 -0.52 6.80
C ALA A 47 41.19 -1.68 7.62
N MET A 48 40.26 -1.41 8.53
CA MET A 48 39.60 -2.43 9.37
C MET A 48 38.29 -2.95 8.79
N ASN A 49 37.88 -2.43 7.65
CA ASN A 49 36.50 -2.67 7.10
C ASN A 49 35.43 -2.50 8.19
N PHE A 50 35.63 -1.47 9.04
CA PHE A 50 34.74 -1.21 10.16
C PHE A 50 33.46 -0.56 9.68
N SER A 51 32.33 -1.23 9.91
CA SER A 51 31.01 -0.65 9.75
C SER A 51 30.42 -0.37 11.12
N PRO A 52 29.95 0.85 11.40
CA PRO A 52 29.26 1.15 12.65
C PRO A 52 28.03 0.27 12.78
N HIS A 53 27.92 -0.48 13.88
CA HIS A 53 26.70 -1.23 14.14
C HIS A 53 25.51 -0.27 14.29
N ALA A 54 24.55 -0.34 13.39
CA ALA A 54 23.33 0.47 13.41
C ALA A 54 22.60 0.37 14.77
N GLY A 55 22.59 -0.83 15.38
CA GLY A 55 22.03 -1.05 16.71
C GLY A 55 22.70 -0.25 17.85
N ALA A 56 24.01 0.00 17.76
CA ALA A 56 24.72 0.80 18.77
C ALA A 56 24.42 2.30 18.63
N ARG A 57 24.11 2.77 17.42
CA ARG A 57 23.67 4.15 17.17
C ARG A 57 22.26 4.35 17.71
N GLY A 58 21.34 3.42 17.44
CA GLY A 58 19.95 3.46 17.91
C GLY A 58 19.82 3.46 19.43
N LEU A 59 20.66 2.69 20.15
CA LEU A 59 20.69 2.69 21.61
C LEU A 59 21.04 4.06 22.23
N ARG A 60 21.82 4.88 21.52
CA ARG A 60 22.25 6.20 22.01
C ARG A 60 21.32 7.32 21.62
N THR A 61 20.71 7.26 20.44
CA THR A 61 19.80 8.29 19.91
C THR A 61 18.34 8.01 20.25
N GLY A 62 18.03 6.81 20.69
CA GLY A 62 16.66 6.33 20.88
C GLY A 62 15.91 6.07 19.55
N ARG A 63 16.59 6.22 18.39
CA ARG A 63 16.02 6.04 17.05
C ARG A 63 16.87 5.09 16.21
N THR A 64 16.20 4.23 15.46
CA THR A 64 16.87 3.27 14.57
C THR A 64 17.00 3.78 13.14
N HIS A 65 16.27 4.83 12.77
CA HIS A 65 16.12 5.31 11.40
C HIS A 65 15.60 4.22 10.45
N MET A 66 14.74 3.33 10.97
CA MET A 66 14.05 2.32 10.20
C MET A 66 12.55 2.50 10.34
N LEU A 67 11.82 2.40 9.24
CA LEU A 67 10.36 2.32 9.19
C LEU A 67 9.96 0.90 8.79
N GLY A 68 8.83 0.42 9.31
CA GLY A 68 8.19 -0.80 8.84
C GLY A 68 7.09 -0.48 7.85
N LEU A 69 6.97 -1.28 6.79
CA LEU A 69 5.81 -1.26 5.89
C LEU A 69 5.26 -2.66 5.79
N ILE A 70 3.98 -2.83 6.15
CA ILE A 70 3.25 -4.09 5.97
C ILE A 70 2.17 -3.89 4.93
N VAL A 71 2.28 -4.64 3.82
CA VAL A 71 1.30 -4.64 2.72
C VAL A 71 0.56 -5.97 2.64
N GLN A 72 -0.65 -5.95 2.07
CA GLN A 72 -1.49 -7.13 1.92
C GLN A 72 -0.96 -8.08 0.84
N ASP A 73 -0.55 -7.56 -0.32
CA ASP A 73 -0.05 -8.35 -1.44
C ASP A 73 0.97 -7.56 -2.27
N ILE A 74 2.25 -7.87 -2.09
CA ILE A 74 3.35 -7.21 -2.82
C ILE A 74 3.33 -7.49 -4.34
N THR A 75 2.53 -8.44 -4.81
CA THR A 75 2.37 -8.71 -6.24
C THR A 75 1.29 -7.84 -6.90
N ASN A 76 0.56 -7.04 -6.11
CA ASN A 76 -0.38 -6.06 -6.64
C ASN A 76 0.36 -4.77 -7.01
N PRO A 77 0.30 -4.31 -8.27
CA PRO A 77 0.95 -3.07 -8.73
C PRO A 77 0.63 -1.83 -7.88
N PHE A 78 -0.57 -1.74 -7.32
CA PHE A 78 -0.95 -0.67 -6.39
C PHE A 78 0.02 -0.55 -5.21
N PHE A 79 0.32 -1.68 -4.54
CA PHE A 79 1.26 -1.67 -3.41
C PHE A 79 2.71 -1.45 -3.84
N VAL A 80 3.07 -1.83 -5.07
CA VAL A 80 4.43 -1.56 -5.62
C VAL A 80 4.64 -0.06 -5.79
N GLU A 81 3.67 0.65 -6.38
CA GLU A 81 3.75 2.10 -6.54
C GLU A 81 3.68 2.85 -5.19
N ALA A 82 2.84 2.40 -4.26
CA ALA A 82 2.81 2.96 -2.91
C ALA A 82 4.16 2.76 -2.18
N LEU A 83 4.77 1.58 -2.31
CA LEU A 83 6.09 1.28 -1.77
C LEU A 83 7.16 2.23 -2.34
N ARG A 84 7.17 2.51 -3.65
CA ARG A 84 8.09 3.48 -4.24
C ARG A 84 7.97 4.85 -3.58
N GLY A 85 6.74 5.35 -3.42
CA GLY A 85 6.51 6.62 -2.73
C GLY A 85 6.99 6.60 -1.27
N VAL A 86 6.81 5.45 -0.58
CA VAL A 86 7.31 5.26 0.79
C VAL A 86 8.85 5.27 0.83
N GLU A 87 9.52 4.52 -0.07
CA GLU A 87 10.99 4.44 -0.11
C GLU A 87 11.62 5.78 -0.44
N ASP A 88 11.13 6.48 -1.48
CA ASP A 88 11.68 7.77 -1.90
C ASP A 88 11.55 8.81 -0.76
N GLN A 89 10.37 8.90 -0.13
CA GLN A 89 10.14 9.84 0.95
C GLN A 89 10.91 9.49 2.23
N ALA A 90 11.03 8.19 2.55
CA ALA A 90 11.83 7.73 3.69
C ALA A 90 13.32 8.05 3.49
N LEU A 91 13.84 7.83 2.28
CA LEU A 91 15.23 8.11 1.93
C LEU A 91 15.58 9.59 2.06
N GLU A 92 14.71 10.50 1.60
CA GLU A 92 14.87 11.95 1.75
C GLU A 92 15.04 12.36 3.22
N HIS A 93 14.40 11.63 4.14
CA HIS A 93 14.48 11.89 5.58
C HIS A 93 15.52 11.03 6.31
N GLY A 94 16.33 10.27 5.57
CA GLY A 94 17.41 9.43 6.13
C GLY A 94 16.91 8.17 6.85
N TYR A 95 15.76 7.63 6.42
CA TYR A 95 15.19 6.38 6.91
C TYR A 95 15.34 5.26 5.88
N GLU A 96 15.50 4.03 6.37
CA GLU A 96 15.40 2.79 5.60
C GLU A 96 14.04 2.14 5.85
N VAL A 97 13.52 1.39 4.86
CA VAL A 97 12.21 0.74 4.94
C VAL A 97 12.36 -0.78 5.00
N LEU A 98 11.74 -1.40 6.00
CA LEU A 98 11.60 -2.85 6.10
C LEU A 98 10.22 -3.25 5.57
N VAL A 99 10.18 -3.90 4.42
CA VAL A 99 8.95 -4.32 3.77
C VAL A 99 8.56 -5.73 4.21
N CYS A 100 7.31 -5.89 4.62
CA CYS A 100 6.70 -7.14 5.00
C CYS A 100 5.42 -7.39 4.18
N ASN A 101 5.23 -8.61 3.70
CA ASN A 101 4.04 -9.01 2.97
C ASN A 101 3.18 -9.95 3.82
N SER A 102 1.99 -9.51 4.22
CA SER A 102 1.07 -10.33 5.00
C SER A 102 0.35 -11.39 4.16
N ASN A 103 0.40 -11.25 2.83
CA ASN A 103 -0.27 -12.15 1.90
C ASN A 103 -1.77 -12.31 2.22
N ASP A 104 -2.39 -11.21 2.63
CA ASP A 104 -3.79 -11.12 3.05
C ASP A 104 -4.18 -12.12 4.18
N ARG A 105 -3.20 -12.40 5.08
CA ARG A 105 -3.30 -13.33 6.21
C ARG A 105 -3.10 -12.59 7.53
N PRO A 106 -4.12 -12.53 8.41
CA PRO A 106 -4.04 -11.86 9.71
C PRO A 106 -2.95 -12.42 10.64
N ASP A 107 -2.72 -13.75 10.60
CA ASP A 107 -1.67 -14.39 11.39
C ASP A 107 -0.25 -13.96 10.97
N LEU A 108 -0.02 -13.75 9.67
CA LEU A 108 1.26 -13.23 9.17
C LEU A 108 1.42 -11.74 9.48
N GLU A 109 0.35 -10.96 9.39
CA GLU A 109 0.36 -9.55 9.77
C GLU A 109 0.83 -9.37 11.22
N LEU A 110 0.23 -10.11 12.17
CA LEU A 110 0.63 -10.08 13.57
C LEU A 110 2.09 -10.48 13.77
N ARG A 111 2.56 -11.54 13.09
CA ARG A 111 3.97 -11.96 13.15
C ARG A 111 4.92 -10.89 12.61
N HIS A 112 4.53 -10.18 11.57
CA HIS A 112 5.33 -9.08 11.02
C HIS A 112 5.36 -7.88 11.96
N LEU A 113 4.25 -7.54 12.58
CA LEU A 113 4.19 -6.50 13.62
C LEU A 113 5.14 -6.83 14.78
N ASP A 114 5.09 -8.05 15.31
CA ASP A 114 6.01 -8.51 16.39
C ASP A 114 7.48 -8.45 15.94
N ALA A 115 7.77 -8.83 14.70
CA ALA A 115 9.12 -8.77 14.15
C ALA A 115 9.64 -7.34 14.02
N LEU A 116 8.81 -6.39 13.54
CA LEU A 116 9.15 -4.98 13.43
C LEU A 116 9.38 -4.36 14.81
N HIS A 117 8.54 -4.69 15.80
CA HIS A 117 8.75 -4.27 17.19
C HIS A 117 10.06 -4.79 17.78
N THR A 118 10.39 -6.06 17.53
CA THR A 118 11.67 -6.66 17.96
C THR A 118 12.86 -5.93 17.35
N LYS A 119 12.73 -5.49 16.09
CA LYS A 119 13.75 -4.69 15.39
C LYS A 119 13.76 -3.21 15.82
N ARG A 120 12.79 -2.79 16.64
CA ARG A 120 12.64 -1.41 17.15
C ARG A 120 12.56 -0.40 16.01
N VAL A 121 11.74 -0.64 15.00
CA VAL A 121 11.46 0.36 13.98
C VAL A 121 10.86 1.61 14.63
N ASP A 122 11.16 2.79 14.09
CA ASP A 122 10.74 4.07 14.67
C ASP A 122 9.24 4.35 14.40
N GLY A 123 8.67 3.69 13.38
CA GLY A 123 7.26 3.78 13.03
C GLY A 123 6.85 2.71 12.03
N ILE A 124 5.55 2.51 11.88
CA ILE A 124 4.98 1.46 11.03
C ILE A 124 3.91 2.05 10.10
N LEU A 125 3.98 1.72 8.82
CA LEU A 125 2.93 1.89 7.84
C LEU A 125 2.23 0.54 7.67
N LEU A 126 0.90 0.50 7.78
CA LEU A 126 0.13 -0.74 7.78
C LEU A 126 -1.07 -0.67 6.85
N ALA A 127 -1.11 -1.55 5.85
CA ALA A 127 -2.33 -1.89 5.12
C ALA A 127 -2.93 -3.15 5.76
N PRO A 128 -3.95 -3.02 6.63
CA PRO A 128 -4.44 -4.14 7.43
C PRO A 128 -5.18 -5.18 6.58
N THR A 129 -4.99 -6.45 6.91
CA THR A 129 -5.65 -7.58 6.24
C THR A 129 -7.11 -7.77 6.66
N ASP A 130 -7.48 -7.25 7.81
CA ASP A 130 -8.85 -7.29 8.31
C ASP A 130 -9.15 -6.03 9.12
N SER A 131 -10.07 -5.21 8.64
CA SER A 131 -10.46 -3.95 9.29
C SER A 131 -11.16 -4.14 10.64
N TYR A 132 -11.63 -5.33 10.97
CA TYR A 132 -12.27 -5.64 12.26
C TYR A 132 -11.28 -6.17 13.29
N ALA A 133 -10.25 -6.92 12.87
CA ALA A 133 -9.30 -7.60 13.75
C ALA A 133 -8.18 -6.70 14.31
N VAL A 134 -7.83 -5.62 13.61
CA VAL A 134 -6.66 -4.76 13.94
C VAL A 134 -6.79 -4.03 15.28
N ARG A 135 -7.99 -3.89 15.83
CA ARG A 135 -8.25 -3.07 17.02
C ARG A 135 -7.44 -3.50 18.27
N GLU A 136 -7.17 -4.78 18.41
CA GLU A 136 -6.38 -5.31 19.55
C GLU A 136 -4.87 -5.02 19.41
N THR A 137 -4.39 -4.85 18.18
CA THR A 137 -2.98 -4.61 17.86
C THR A 137 -2.56 -3.18 18.20
N LEU A 138 -3.48 -2.22 18.00
CA LEU A 138 -3.22 -0.79 18.24
C LEU A 138 -2.89 -0.44 19.69
N THR A 139 -3.33 -1.26 20.65
CA THR A 139 -3.09 -1.04 22.08
C THR A 139 -1.75 -1.55 22.57
N ARG A 140 -1.05 -2.36 21.76
CA ARG A 140 0.23 -2.99 22.12
C ARG A 140 1.44 -2.21 21.61
N ASP A 141 1.25 -1.27 20.68
CA ASP A 141 2.35 -0.68 19.93
C ASP A 141 2.99 0.50 20.65
N ARG A 142 4.30 0.43 20.79
CA ARG A 142 5.15 1.54 21.26
C ARG A 142 5.58 2.47 20.13
N ALA A 143 5.54 2.00 18.87
CA ALA A 143 5.84 2.79 17.68
C ALA A 143 4.53 3.34 17.09
N PRO A 144 4.51 4.59 16.57
CA PRO A 144 3.35 5.12 15.88
C PRO A 144 3.02 4.30 14.64
N VAL A 145 1.70 4.07 14.41
CA VAL A 145 1.19 3.34 13.25
C VAL A 145 0.35 4.28 12.41
N ILE A 146 0.65 4.34 11.12
CA ILE A 146 -0.18 5.01 10.11
C ILE A 146 -0.80 3.95 9.22
N PHE A 147 -2.12 4.00 9.07
CA PHE A 147 -2.82 3.11 8.16
C PHE A 147 -2.79 3.65 6.75
N ILE A 148 -2.61 2.76 5.78
CA ILE A 148 -2.62 3.09 4.34
C ILE A 148 -3.65 2.21 3.63
N ASP A 149 -4.29 2.76 2.60
CA ASP A 149 -5.31 2.09 1.78
C ASP A 149 -6.54 1.65 2.58
N CYS A 150 -6.39 0.72 3.49
CA CYS A 150 -7.42 0.13 4.33
C CYS A 150 -7.30 0.60 5.77
N ILE A 151 -8.43 0.78 6.47
CA ILE A 151 -8.46 1.27 7.85
C ILE A 151 -9.24 0.34 8.77
N PRO A 152 -8.92 0.32 10.07
CA PRO A 152 -9.75 -0.36 11.06
C PRO A 152 -11.15 0.23 11.14
N MET A 153 -12.16 -0.62 11.15
CA MET A 153 -13.56 -0.18 11.24
C MET A 153 -13.83 0.56 12.55
N ARG A 154 -14.52 1.69 12.41
CA ARG A 154 -14.97 2.53 13.56
C ARG A 154 -13.85 3.06 14.46
N ALA A 155 -12.62 3.08 13.98
CA ALA A 155 -11.50 3.64 14.73
C ALA A 155 -11.12 5.02 14.17
N LYS A 156 -10.83 5.96 15.08
CA LYS A 156 -10.19 7.23 14.70
C LYS A 156 -8.69 7.02 14.76
N VAL A 157 -8.07 6.90 13.60
CA VAL A 157 -6.65 6.57 13.44
C VAL A 157 -5.99 7.53 12.46
N ASN A 158 -4.68 7.62 12.55
CA ASN A 158 -3.88 8.27 11.51
C ASN A 158 -3.90 7.41 10.25
N CYS A 159 -4.34 7.96 9.13
CA CYS A 159 -4.40 7.20 7.89
C CYS A 159 -4.26 8.06 6.64
N VAL A 160 -3.82 7.42 5.56
CA VAL A 160 -3.84 7.97 4.20
C VAL A 160 -4.61 6.97 3.34
N VAL A 161 -5.74 7.41 2.80
CA VAL A 161 -6.67 6.56 2.04
C VAL A 161 -7.18 7.29 0.81
N THR A 162 -7.68 6.54 -0.16
CA THR A 162 -8.44 7.10 -1.29
C THR A 162 -9.91 7.24 -0.90
N ASP A 163 -10.62 8.22 -1.48
CA ASP A 163 -12.06 8.32 -1.42
C ASP A 163 -12.70 7.20 -2.27
N ASN A 164 -12.77 6.01 -1.67
CA ASN A 164 -13.24 4.80 -2.31
C ASN A 164 -14.74 4.87 -2.69
N PHE A 165 -15.53 5.54 -1.83
CA PHE A 165 -16.96 5.70 -2.07
C PHE A 165 -17.20 6.60 -3.29
N ASP A 166 -16.65 7.81 -3.31
CA ASP A 166 -16.86 8.77 -4.40
C ASP A 166 -16.30 8.25 -5.72
N ALA A 167 -15.15 7.59 -5.68
CA ALA A 167 -14.52 6.96 -6.83
C ALA A 167 -15.44 5.93 -7.50
N CYS A 168 -16.02 5.02 -6.73
CA CYS A 168 -16.89 3.97 -7.25
C CYS A 168 -18.29 4.50 -7.62
N TYR A 169 -18.81 5.49 -6.89
CA TYR A 169 -20.01 6.19 -7.25
C TYR A 169 -19.89 6.83 -8.65
N ASN A 170 -18.82 7.56 -8.91
CA ASN A 170 -18.58 8.20 -10.20
C ASN A 170 -18.29 7.18 -11.30
N GLY A 171 -17.59 6.09 -10.99
CA GLY A 171 -17.34 5.00 -11.94
C GLY A 171 -18.63 4.32 -12.43
N VAL A 172 -19.56 4.03 -11.53
CA VAL A 172 -20.86 3.45 -11.91
C VAL A 172 -21.70 4.47 -12.67
N ARG A 173 -21.71 5.74 -12.27
CA ARG A 173 -22.39 6.80 -13.01
C ARG A 173 -21.91 6.89 -14.44
N TYR A 174 -20.60 6.84 -14.67
CA TYR A 174 -20.04 6.79 -16.01
C TYR A 174 -20.60 5.63 -16.86
N LEU A 175 -20.69 4.42 -16.30
CA LEU A 175 -21.27 3.28 -17.00
C LEU A 175 -22.78 3.48 -17.29
N ILE A 176 -23.51 4.09 -16.37
CA ILE A 176 -24.93 4.43 -16.56
C ILE A 176 -25.11 5.47 -17.68
N GLU A 177 -24.24 6.48 -17.75
CA GLU A 177 -24.24 7.49 -18.80
C GLU A 177 -23.96 6.89 -20.20
N LEU A 178 -23.24 5.76 -20.28
CA LEU A 178 -23.08 4.96 -21.49
C LEU A 178 -24.31 4.10 -21.82
N GLY A 179 -25.37 4.15 -21.01
CA GLY A 179 -26.62 3.43 -21.19
C GLY A 179 -26.66 2.02 -20.57
N HIS A 180 -25.67 1.64 -19.77
CA HIS A 180 -25.67 0.33 -19.12
C HIS A 180 -26.63 0.29 -17.93
N HIS A 181 -27.58 -0.66 -17.97
CA HIS A 181 -28.54 -0.91 -16.89
C HIS A 181 -28.31 -2.27 -16.21
N ARG A 182 -27.61 -3.19 -16.84
CA ARG A 182 -27.17 -4.48 -16.27
C ARG A 182 -25.69 -4.41 -16.02
N ILE A 183 -25.33 -3.87 -14.85
CA ILE A 183 -23.93 -3.69 -14.41
C ILE A 183 -23.64 -4.72 -13.34
N ALA A 184 -22.65 -5.58 -13.58
CA ALA A 184 -22.11 -6.45 -12.54
C ALA A 184 -20.96 -5.77 -11.80
N VAL A 185 -20.97 -5.86 -10.48
CA VAL A 185 -19.93 -5.35 -9.59
C VAL A 185 -19.25 -6.53 -8.93
N ILE A 186 -17.92 -6.62 -9.05
CA ILE A 186 -17.12 -7.69 -8.45
C ILE A 186 -16.20 -7.07 -7.41
N CYS A 187 -16.51 -7.29 -6.14
CA CYS A 187 -15.75 -6.73 -5.00
C CYS A 187 -14.76 -7.75 -4.43
N GLY A 188 -13.79 -7.23 -3.66
CA GLY A 188 -12.94 -8.03 -2.79
C GLY A 188 -13.66 -8.48 -1.51
N ARG A 189 -12.87 -8.90 -0.51
CA ARG A 189 -13.42 -9.31 0.78
C ARG A 189 -14.09 -8.15 1.50
N LEU A 190 -15.31 -8.36 1.99
CA LEU A 190 -16.07 -7.37 2.76
C LEU A 190 -15.60 -7.25 4.22
N THR A 191 -14.46 -7.80 4.55
CA THR A 191 -13.70 -7.52 5.78
C THR A 191 -12.77 -6.31 5.63
N HIS A 192 -12.56 -5.83 4.40
CA HIS A 192 -11.76 -4.65 4.11
C HIS A 192 -12.64 -3.40 4.00
N SER A 193 -12.25 -2.32 4.66
CA SER A 193 -12.98 -1.04 4.59
C SER A 193 -13.09 -0.53 3.15
N THR A 194 -12.02 -0.68 2.36
CA THR A 194 -12.00 -0.31 0.93
C THR A 194 -13.09 -1.02 0.12
N SER A 195 -13.26 -2.33 0.33
CA SER A 195 -14.29 -3.10 -0.38
C SER A 195 -15.71 -2.67 0.01
N ILE A 196 -15.93 -2.36 1.30
CA ILE A 196 -17.22 -1.88 1.81
C ILE A 196 -17.54 -0.54 1.17
N ASP A 197 -16.65 0.45 1.27
CA ASP A 197 -16.87 1.79 0.75
C ASP A 197 -17.08 1.79 -0.78
N ARG A 198 -16.30 0.99 -1.51
CA ARG A 198 -16.46 0.83 -2.97
C ARG A 198 -17.82 0.27 -3.34
N VAL A 199 -18.28 -0.78 -2.65
CA VAL A 199 -19.61 -1.37 -2.88
C VAL A 199 -20.72 -0.38 -2.54
N GLU A 200 -20.61 0.36 -1.44
CA GLU A 200 -21.60 1.37 -1.06
C GLU A 200 -21.68 2.52 -2.07
N GLY A 201 -20.53 2.97 -2.61
CA GLY A 201 -20.49 3.94 -3.71
C GLY A 201 -21.22 3.43 -4.95
N CYS A 202 -20.95 2.19 -5.36
CA CYS A 202 -21.66 1.54 -6.47
C CYS A 202 -23.18 1.45 -6.21
N ARG A 203 -23.59 1.02 -5.01
CA ARG A 203 -25.01 0.92 -4.62
C ARG A 203 -25.71 2.26 -4.70
N LYS A 204 -25.07 3.30 -4.18
CA LYS A 204 -25.61 4.66 -4.17
C LYS A 204 -25.87 5.18 -5.58
N ALA A 205 -24.91 5.03 -6.49
CA ALA A 205 -25.05 5.46 -7.87
C ALA A 205 -26.20 4.73 -8.60
N MET A 206 -26.29 3.42 -8.42
CA MET A 206 -27.38 2.63 -9.02
C MET A 206 -28.75 2.98 -8.42
N GLN A 207 -28.83 3.18 -7.11
CA GLN A 207 -30.06 3.58 -6.44
C GLN A 207 -30.59 4.93 -6.96
N GLU A 208 -29.71 5.92 -7.13
CA GLU A 208 -30.11 7.24 -7.65
C GLU A 208 -30.58 7.21 -9.11
N ALA A 209 -30.06 6.25 -9.87
CA ALA A 209 -30.52 5.99 -11.24
C ALA A 209 -31.77 5.10 -11.32
N ASN A 210 -32.38 4.73 -10.19
CA ASN A 210 -33.48 3.76 -10.10
C ASN A 210 -33.13 2.39 -10.71
N LEU A 211 -31.89 1.99 -10.67
CA LEU A 211 -31.39 0.70 -11.12
C LEU A 211 -31.08 -0.17 -9.91
N PRO A 212 -31.89 -1.18 -9.56
CA PRO A 212 -31.58 -2.04 -8.43
C PRO A 212 -30.33 -2.87 -8.72
N ILE A 213 -29.41 -2.94 -7.77
CA ILE A 213 -28.36 -3.96 -7.83
C ILE A 213 -29.02 -5.32 -7.65
N ARG A 214 -28.92 -6.14 -8.68
CA ARG A 214 -29.35 -7.54 -8.60
C ARG A 214 -28.33 -8.33 -7.80
N GLU A 215 -28.77 -9.17 -6.87
CA GLU A 215 -27.86 -9.97 -6.04
C GLU A 215 -26.91 -10.85 -6.89
N GLU A 216 -27.42 -11.37 -8.00
CA GLU A 216 -26.65 -12.15 -8.97
C GLU A 216 -25.53 -11.37 -9.66
N HIS A 217 -25.64 -10.03 -9.73
CA HIS A 217 -24.66 -9.13 -10.32
C HIS A 217 -23.70 -8.51 -9.28
N LEU A 218 -23.96 -8.63 -8.00
CA LEU A 218 -22.99 -8.26 -6.95
C LEU A 218 -22.28 -9.51 -6.47
N ARG A 219 -21.02 -9.66 -6.86
CA ARG A 219 -20.25 -10.87 -6.60
C ARG A 219 -19.01 -10.55 -5.75
N GLN A 220 -18.81 -11.35 -4.72
CA GLN A 220 -17.63 -11.23 -3.89
C GLN A 220 -16.56 -12.21 -4.36
N GLY A 221 -15.37 -11.68 -4.65
CA GLY A 221 -14.12 -12.42 -4.86
C GLY A 221 -13.19 -12.30 -3.67
N ASP A 222 -11.90 -12.54 -3.92
CA ASP A 222 -10.83 -12.51 -2.94
C ASP A 222 -9.65 -11.62 -3.35
N SER A 223 -9.89 -10.73 -4.32
CA SER A 223 -8.88 -9.84 -4.91
C SER A 223 -7.78 -10.54 -5.73
N HIS A 224 -7.96 -11.81 -6.11
CA HIS A 224 -7.03 -12.58 -6.93
C HIS A 224 -7.56 -12.83 -8.34
N ILE A 225 -6.65 -13.07 -9.28
CA ILE A 225 -6.95 -13.31 -10.70
C ILE A 225 -7.93 -14.48 -10.87
N GLU A 226 -7.71 -15.57 -10.16
CA GLU A 226 -8.50 -16.80 -10.31
C GLU A 226 -9.96 -16.63 -9.86
N SER A 227 -10.20 -15.86 -8.79
CA SER A 227 -11.58 -15.54 -8.39
C SER A 227 -12.28 -14.65 -9.42
N GLY A 228 -11.58 -13.66 -9.95
CA GLY A 228 -12.07 -12.83 -11.05
C GLY A 228 -12.46 -13.67 -12.28
N TYR A 229 -11.58 -14.62 -12.66
CA TYR A 229 -11.85 -15.53 -13.78
C TYR A 229 -13.10 -16.38 -13.56
N ARG A 230 -13.20 -17.08 -12.41
CA ARG A 230 -14.37 -17.94 -12.10
C ARG A 230 -15.67 -17.14 -12.07
N ILE A 231 -15.66 -15.98 -11.45
CA ILE A 231 -16.84 -15.10 -11.36
C ILE A 231 -17.21 -14.58 -12.74
N GLY A 232 -16.24 -14.09 -13.52
CA GLY A 232 -16.46 -13.59 -14.87
C GLY A 232 -17.03 -14.65 -15.79
N HIS A 233 -16.47 -15.84 -15.79
CA HIS A 233 -16.94 -16.97 -16.57
C HIS A 233 -18.41 -17.31 -16.23
N SER A 234 -18.75 -17.36 -14.94
CA SER A 234 -20.14 -17.60 -14.49
C SER A 234 -21.12 -16.49 -14.92
N LEU A 235 -20.73 -15.22 -14.77
CA LEU A 235 -21.57 -14.08 -15.14
C LEU A 235 -21.82 -14.01 -16.65
N LEU A 236 -20.80 -14.25 -17.45
CA LEU A 236 -20.85 -14.14 -18.91
C LEU A 236 -21.65 -15.27 -19.57
N GLN A 237 -21.80 -16.40 -18.88
CA GLN A 237 -22.60 -17.56 -19.34
C GLN A 237 -23.97 -17.63 -18.66
N SER A 238 -24.34 -16.68 -17.82
CA SER A 238 -25.65 -16.65 -17.18
C SER A 238 -26.77 -16.41 -18.20
N SER A 239 -28.02 -16.71 -17.83
CA SER A 239 -29.20 -16.50 -18.67
C SER A 239 -29.48 -15.01 -18.92
N ASP A 240 -29.06 -14.12 -18.02
CA ASP A 240 -29.17 -12.65 -18.16
C ASP A 240 -27.80 -12.01 -17.90
N PRO A 241 -26.86 -12.11 -18.88
CA PRO A 241 -25.50 -11.62 -18.68
C PRO A 241 -25.46 -10.10 -18.56
N PRO A 242 -24.52 -9.55 -17.76
CA PRO A 242 -24.33 -8.12 -17.65
C PRO A 242 -23.86 -7.51 -18.98
N THR A 243 -24.20 -6.24 -19.20
CA THR A 243 -23.68 -5.46 -20.35
C THR A 243 -22.42 -4.67 -19.96
N ALA A 244 -22.17 -4.51 -18.66
CA ALA A 244 -20.91 -3.96 -18.13
C ALA A 244 -20.49 -4.71 -16.86
N ILE A 245 -19.20 -4.87 -16.67
CA ILE A 245 -18.59 -5.46 -15.48
C ILE A 245 -17.62 -4.43 -14.88
N PHE A 246 -17.83 -4.09 -13.61
CA PHE A 246 -16.92 -3.26 -12.84
C PHE A 246 -16.25 -4.11 -11.77
N THR A 247 -14.97 -4.37 -11.93
CA THR A 247 -14.15 -5.03 -10.90
C THR A 247 -13.57 -4.00 -9.95
N LEU A 248 -13.75 -4.20 -8.65
CA LEU A 248 -13.24 -3.26 -7.63
C LEU A 248 -11.79 -3.54 -7.23
N ASN A 249 -11.05 -4.21 -8.13
CA ASN A 249 -9.63 -4.55 -7.97
C ASN A 249 -9.03 -4.93 -9.33
N ASN A 250 -7.80 -4.49 -9.60
CA ASN A 250 -7.09 -4.71 -10.86
C ASN A 250 -6.79 -6.19 -11.16
N ARG A 251 -6.46 -6.98 -10.13
CA ARG A 251 -6.12 -8.40 -10.32
C ARG A 251 -7.34 -9.22 -10.75
N MET A 252 -8.52 -8.94 -10.16
CA MET A 252 -9.75 -9.57 -10.61
C MET A 252 -10.10 -9.16 -12.05
N ALA A 253 -9.76 -7.93 -12.48
CA ALA A 253 -9.96 -7.50 -13.86
C ALA A 253 -9.17 -8.37 -14.85
N LEU A 254 -7.93 -8.75 -14.55
CA LEU A 254 -7.17 -9.71 -15.35
C LEU A 254 -7.91 -11.04 -15.50
N GLY A 255 -8.54 -11.50 -14.43
CA GLY A 255 -9.38 -12.71 -14.47
C GLY A 255 -10.58 -12.57 -15.40
N ILE A 256 -11.24 -11.39 -15.39
CA ILE A 256 -12.35 -11.10 -16.31
C ILE A 256 -11.86 -11.07 -17.75
N LEU A 257 -10.76 -10.38 -18.04
CA LEU A 257 -10.19 -10.32 -19.40
C LEU A 257 -9.81 -11.71 -19.92
N ARG A 258 -9.28 -12.59 -19.06
CA ARG A 258 -9.01 -13.99 -19.39
C ARG A 258 -10.29 -14.74 -19.74
N ALA A 259 -11.38 -14.59 -18.95
CA ALA A 259 -12.66 -15.22 -19.23
C ALA A 259 -13.27 -14.74 -20.56
N LEU A 260 -13.21 -13.43 -20.87
CA LEU A 260 -13.66 -12.87 -22.14
C LEU A 260 -12.90 -13.46 -23.33
N THR A 261 -11.56 -13.57 -23.20
CA THR A 261 -10.70 -14.14 -24.25
C THR A 261 -11.07 -15.60 -24.52
N GLU A 262 -11.22 -16.40 -23.47
CA GLU A 262 -11.58 -17.82 -23.57
C GLU A 262 -12.97 -18.03 -24.18
N LEU A 263 -13.96 -17.26 -23.73
CA LEU A 263 -15.34 -17.33 -24.23
C LEU A 263 -15.52 -16.61 -25.56
N LYS A 264 -14.47 -15.95 -26.09
CA LYS A 264 -14.51 -15.16 -27.34
C LYS A 264 -15.60 -14.08 -27.33
N ILE A 265 -15.83 -13.46 -26.17
CA ILE A 265 -16.81 -12.39 -26.00
C ILE A 265 -16.15 -11.06 -26.30
N PRO A 266 -16.65 -10.30 -27.30
CA PRO A 266 -16.05 -9.03 -27.67
C PRO A 266 -16.23 -7.95 -26.58
N CYS A 267 -15.17 -7.23 -26.25
CA CYS A 267 -15.17 -6.07 -25.37
C CYS A 267 -14.71 -4.85 -26.22
N PRO A 268 -15.40 -3.70 -26.14
CA PRO A 268 -16.59 -3.39 -25.35
C PRO A 268 -17.90 -3.72 -26.06
N SER A 269 -17.91 -4.16 -27.33
CA SER A 269 -19.10 -4.22 -28.19
C SER A 269 -20.18 -5.19 -27.68
N ARG A 270 -19.85 -6.19 -26.85
CA ARG A 270 -20.80 -7.10 -26.19
C ARG A 270 -20.88 -6.85 -24.69
N VAL A 271 -19.75 -6.57 -24.04
CA VAL A 271 -19.69 -6.26 -22.62
C VAL A 271 -18.56 -5.24 -22.36
N SER A 272 -18.88 -4.16 -21.69
CA SER A 272 -17.91 -3.18 -21.21
C SER A 272 -17.24 -3.69 -19.94
N VAL A 273 -15.94 -3.42 -19.79
CA VAL A 273 -15.17 -3.77 -18.58
C VAL A 273 -14.47 -2.54 -18.03
N MET A 274 -14.62 -2.30 -16.74
CA MET A 274 -13.92 -1.26 -16.00
C MET A 274 -13.30 -1.86 -14.73
N SER A 275 -12.19 -1.32 -14.29
CA SER A 275 -11.50 -1.75 -13.07
C SER A 275 -11.24 -0.61 -12.10
N PHE A 276 -11.21 -0.91 -10.83
CA PHE A 276 -10.52 -0.12 -9.83
C PHE A 276 -9.04 -0.51 -9.84
N ASP A 277 -8.16 0.44 -9.54
CA ASP A 277 -6.72 0.43 -9.70
C ASP A 277 -6.25 0.43 -11.16
N ASP A 278 -5.37 1.35 -11.47
CA ASP A 278 -4.66 1.41 -12.74
C ASP A 278 -3.29 0.74 -12.61
N ALA A 279 -2.82 0.14 -13.68
CA ALA A 279 -1.51 -0.46 -13.77
C ALA A 279 -1.01 -0.40 -15.22
N ASP A 280 0.29 -0.48 -15.42
CA ASP A 280 0.90 -0.35 -16.76
C ASP A 280 0.33 -1.31 -17.81
N TRP A 281 0.00 -2.53 -17.38
CA TRP A 281 -0.61 -3.51 -18.26
C TRP A 281 -2.01 -3.11 -18.76
N ALA A 282 -2.73 -2.21 -18.05
CA ALA A 282 -4.06 -1.76 -18.45
C ALA A 282 -4.05 -0.99 -19.77
N GLU A 283 -2.94 -0.37 -20.12
CA GLU A 283 -2.76 0.37 -21.38
C GLU A 283 -2.44 -0.55 -22.56
N VAL A 284 -1.79 -1.68 -22.30
CA VAL A 284 -1.25 -2.57 -23.36
C VAL A 284 -2.16 -3.75 -23.68
N VAL A 285 -3.14 -4.07 -22.84
CA VAL A 285 -4.14 -5.10 -23.17
C VAL A 285 -5.06 -4.61 -24.30
N ASN A 286 -5.69 -5.54 -25.02
CA ASN A 286 -6.59 -5.20 -26.11
C ASN A 286 -8.01 -5.74 -25.86
N PRO A 287 -8.99 -4.84 -25.73
CA PRO A 287 -8.87 -3.38 -25.68
C PRO A 287 -8.19 -2.88 -24.41
N SER A 288 -7.57 -1.70 -24.48
CA SER A 288 -6.98 -1.04 -23.30
C SER A 288 -8.05 -0.78 -22.22
N LEU A 289 -7.71 -1.04 -20.96
CA LEU A 289 -8.68 -1.11 -19.86
C LEU A 289 -9.01 0.28 -19.29
N THR A 290 -10.29 0.62 -19.22
CA THR A 290 -10.81 1.77 -18.47
C THR A 290 -10.68 1.50 -16.98
N THR A 291 -10.09 2.44 -16.23
CA THR A 291 -9.74 2.24 -14.83
C THR A 291 -10.07 3.47 -13.98
N ILE A 292 -10.21 3.23 -12.68
CA ILE A 292 -10.11 4.27 -11.66
C ILE A 292 -8.69 4.22 -11.10
N ALA A 293 -7.90 5.25 -11.39
CA ALA A 293 -6.51 5.35 -10.94
C ALA A 293 -6.43 5.99 -9.56
N GLN A 294 -5.80 5.30 -8.61
CA GLN A 294 -5.44 5.85 -7.31
C GLN A 294 -4.08 6.56 -7.39
N PRO A 295 -3.87 7.63 -6.61
CA PRO A 295 -2.56 8.27 -6.47
C PRO A 295 -1.69 7.47 -5.49
N SER A 296 -1.26 6.26 -5.91
CA SER A 296 -0.61 5.27 -5.03
C SER A 296 0.76 5.75 -4.55
N TYR A 297 1.53 6.37 -5.45
CA TYR A 297 2.84 6.94 -5.12
C TYR A 297 2.71 8.08 -4.09
N GLU A 298 1.80 9.02 -4.33
CA GLU A 298 1.51 10.13 -3.43
C GLU A 298 0.95 9.64 -2.09
N MET A 299 0.21 8.52 -2.08
CA MET A 299 -0.24 7.87 -0.85
C MET A 299 0.94 7.42 0.00
N GLY A 300 1.94 6.79 -0.63
CA GLY A 300 3.17 6.37 0.04
C GLY A 300 3.93 7.54 0.66
N MET A 301 4.15 8.61 -0.12
CA MET A 301 4.82 9.82 0.35
C MET A 301 4.09 10.46 1.53
N ALA A 302 2.78 10.69 1.39
CA ALA A 302 1.96 11.31 2.44
C ALA A 302 1.91 10.48 3.73
N ALA A 303 1.97 9.15 3.59
CA ALA A 303 1.98 8.24 4.73
C ALA A 303 3.30 8.34 5.53
N VAL A 304 4.45 8.46 4.85
CA VAL A 304 5.75 8.70 5.51
C VAL A 304 5.75 10.07 6.20
N ASP A 305 5.29 11.12 5.54
CA ASP A 305 5.20 12.46 6.14
C ASP A 305 4.35 12.46 7.42
N LEU A 306 3.20 11.80 7.37
CA LEU A 306 2.31 11.69 8.52
C LEU A 306 2.95 10.87 9.64
N LEU A 307 3.68 9.79 9.28
CA LEU A 307 4.39 8.95 10.25
C LEU A 307 5.53 9.71 10.93
N LEU A 308 6.34 10.44 10.18
CA LEU A 308 7.47 11.20 10.74
C LEU A 308 7.00 12.30 11.70
N ARG A 309 5.86 12.95 11.42
CA ARG A 309 5.23 13.89 12.35
C ARG A 309 4.71 13.21 13.62
N SER A 310 4.40 11.94 13.56
CA SER A 310 3.92 11.13 14.70
C SER A 310 5.07 10.54 15.54
N ILE A 311 6.32 10.57 15.04
CA ILE A 311 7.52 10.12 15.76
C ILE A 311 7.98 11.26 16.68
N VAL A 312 7.25 11.49 17.75
CA VAL A 312 7.52 12.50 18.79
C VAL A 312 7.70 11.84 20.15
N PRO A 313 8.28 12.54 21.14
CA PRO A 313 8.35 12.01 22.50
C PRO A 313 6.98 11.58 23.04
N ALA A 314 6.94 10.52 23.83
CA ALA A 314 5.69 9.95 24.35
C ALA A 314 4.80 10.96 25.09
N ALA A 315 5.41 11.96 25.72
CA ALA A 315 4.67 13.05 26.39
C ALA A 315 3.86 13.93 25.45
N GLU A 316 4.29 14.04 24.18
CA GLU A 316 3.65 14.88 23.17
C GLU A 316 2.64 14.08 22.31
N GLN A 317 2.76 12.75 22.28
CA GLN A 317 1.88 11.89 21.47
C GLN A 317 0.41 11.95 21.91
N SER A 318 0.16 12.08 23.20
CA SER A 318 -1.22 12.10 23.75
C SER A 318 -2.03 13.34 23.36
N GLU A 319 -1.38 14.40 22.89
CA GLU A 319 -2.02 15.65 22.45
C GLU A 319 -2.35 15.66 20.94
N LEU A 320 -1.80 14.74 20.17
CA LEU A 320 -2.02 14.67 18.73
C LEU A 320 -3.38 14.04 18.42
N LYS A 321 -4.23 14.80 17.74
CA LYS A 321 -5.48 14.26 17.20
C LYS A 321 -5.18 13.41 15.97
N PRO A 322 -5.85 12.26 15.81
CA PRO A 322 -5.74 11.46 14.60
C PRO A 322 -6.05 12.27 13.34
N GLN A 323 -5.19 12.15 12.34
CA GLN A 323 -5.33 12.82 11.05
C GLN A 323 -5.70 11.79 9.97
N GLN A 324 -6.68 12.16 9.15
CA GLN A 324 -7.06 11.37 7.98
C GLN A 324 -6.78 12.19 6.73
N ILE A 325 -5.92 11.67 5.86
CA ILE A 325 -5.62 12.25 4.55
C ILE A 325 -6.43 11.47 3.53
N LEU A 326 -7.36 12.16 2.87
CA LEU A 326 -8.22 11.60 1.84
C LEU A 326 -7.72 12.05 0.47
N LEU A 327 -7.24 11.10 -0.33
CA LEU A 327 -6.73 11.35 -1.67
C LEU A 327 -7.82 11.11 -2.72
N LYS A 328 -7.79 11.87 -3.80
CA LYS A 328 -8.75 11.73 -4.90
C LYS A 328 -8.20 10.82 -5.97
N SER A 329 -9.03 9.89 -6.43
CA SER A 329 -8.78 9.06 -7.60
C SER A 329 -9.19 9.79 -8.89
N SER A 330 -8.78 9.25 -10.05
CA SER A 330 -9.19 9.74 -11.36
C SER A 330 -9.71 8.61 -12.24
N LEU A 331 -10.78 8.88 -12.99
CA LEU A 331 -11.26 7.95 -14.02
C LEU A 331 -10.41 8.12 -15.29
N ARG A 332 -9.81 7.03 -15.73
CA ARG A 332 -9.05 6.93 -16.99
C ARG A 332 -9.86 6.14 -18.00
N VAL A 333 -10.56 6.84 -18.88
CA VAL A 333 -11.38 6.22 -19.93
C VAL A 333 -10.47 5.70 -21.04
N ARG A 334 -10.63 4.41 -21.40
CA ARG A 334 -9.90 3.72 -22.47
C ARG A 334 -10.85 2.89 -23.35
N GLY A 335 -10.30 1.95 -24.11
CA GLY A 335 -11.02 1.19 -25.12
C GLY A 335 -11.97 0.09 -24.61
N SER A 336 -11.93 -0.28 -23.33
CA SER A 336 -12.72 -1.40 -22.80
C SER A 336 -14.14 -1.04 -22.37
N THR A 337 -14.52 0.22 -22.45
CA THR A 337 -15.89 0.70 -22.20
C THR A 337 -16.44 1.42 -23.42
N GLY A 338 -17.72 1.24 -23.70
CA GLY A 338 -18.42 1.86 -24.81
C GLY A 338 -19.93 1.91 -24.55
N PRO A 339 -20.73 2.47 -25.46
CA PRO A 339 -22.18 2.47 -25.34
C PRO A 339 -22.76 1.06 -25.19
N VAL A 340 -23.88 0.97 -24.45
CA VAL A 340 -24.58 -0.31 -24.30
C VAL A 340 -24.84 -0.95 -25.66
N PRO A 341 -24.62 -2.29 -25.83
CA PRO A 341 -24.91 -2.97 -27.07
C PRO A 341 -26.39 -2.77 -27.49
N LYS A 342 -26.61 -2.42 -28.75
CA LYS A 342 -27.98 -2.39 -29.31
C LYS A 342 -28.52 -3.81 -29.30
N ALA A 343 -29.75 -3.98 -28.81
CA ALA A 343 -30.43 -5.26 -28.72
C ALA A 343 -30.65 -5.90 -30.10
#